data_690ca27c7e93d1ef5c1b2ad1b83f4dce
#
_entry.id   690ca27c7e93d1ef5c1b2ad1b83f4dce
#
_cell.length_a   1.000
_cell.length_b   1.000
_cell.length_c   1.000
_cell.angle_alpha   90.00
_cell.angle_beta   90.00
_cell.angle_gamma   90.00
#
_symmetry.space_group_name_H-M   'P 1'
#
loop_
_entity.id
_entity.type
_entity.pdbx_description
1 polymer ?
#
loop_
_entity_poly.entity_id
_entity_poly.type
_entity_poly.pdbx_seq_one_letter_code
_entity_poly.pdbx_strand_id
1 'polypeptide(L)'
;MIHWIRSTESFPPIEEALNDPNGLLAAGGDLSPERLLDAYRHGIFPWYNEGQPVLWWSPDPRMVLFVDEFKVSRSLRRSVSRGDFDITVDSAFGHVIEACAAPRDGRLGTWITAAMIDAYTRLHRHGYAHSVEAWFDGKLAGGLYGVAIGRMFYGESMFARLTDASKVALVHLIEMLKQRDMPLIDCQQQTPHLARLGARLVPRRVFAEAVARLVNSPQPVGAWSIAAPPVAEVP
;
A
#
# COMPACT_ATOMS: atom_id res chain seq x y z
N MET A 1 11.23 20.16 -17.17
CA MET A 1 12.31 20.24 -16.14
C MET A 1 11.73 19.71 -14.86
N ILE A 2 12.45 18.87 -14.10
CA ILE A 2 11.95 18.34 -12.84
C ILE A 2 12.03 19.40 -11.73
N HIS A 3 11.02 19.48 -10.88
CA HIS A 3 11.04 20.37 -9.72
C HIS A 3 11.96 19.81 -8.64
N TRP A 4 12.87 20.65 -8.15
CA TRP A 4 13.67 20.32 -6.97
C TRP A 4 13.06 21.02 -5.76
N ILE A 5 12.54 20.24 -4.79
CA ILE A 5 11.81 20.76 -3.64
C ILE A 5 12.62 20.60 -2.34
N ARG A 6 12.45 21.56 -1.43
CA ARG A 6 12.96 21.48 -0.04
C ARG A 6 11.91 20.89 0.87
N SER A 7 12.30 20.47 2.07
CA SER A 7 11.41 19.85 3.05
C SER A 7 10.21 20.72 3.46
N THR A 8 10.32 22.05 3.34
CA THR A 8 9.26 23.00 3.72
C THR A 8 8.43 23.52 2.53
N GLU A 9 8.78 23.15 1.30
CA GLU A 9 8.10 23.61 0.09
C GLU A 9 6.94 22.66 -0.26
N SER A 10 5.83 23.22 -0.72
CA SER A 10 4.69 22.43 -1.20
C SER A 10 5.04 21.62 -2.46
N PHE A 11 4.35 20.51 -2.69
CA PHE A 11 4.47 19.80 -3.95
C PHE A 11 3.92 20.65 -5.10
N PRO A 12 4.54 20.57 -6.30
CA PRO A 12 3.95 21.14 -7.50
C PRO A 12 2.62 20.44 -7.85
N PRO A 13 1.75 21.05 -8.64
CA PRO A 13 0.54 20.40 -9.15
C PRO A 13 0.87 19.09 -9.86
N ILE A 14 0.08 18.04 -9.63
CA ILE A 14 0.35 16.70 -10.19
C ILE A 14 0.28 16.70 -11.73
N GLU A 15 -0.40 17.68 -12.33
CA GLU A 15 -0.50 17.89 -13.77
C GLU A 15 0.86 18.20 -14.40
N GLU A 16 1.83 18.70 -13.60
CA GLU A 16 3.20 18.99 -14.03
C GLU A 16 4.12 17.78 -14.03
N ALA A 17 3.63 16.61 -13.59
CA ALA A 17 4.39 15.37 -13.65
C ALA A 17 4.74 15.01 -15.10
N LEU A 18 5.99 14.57 -15.32
CA LEU A 18 6.50 14.24 -16.63
C LEU A 18 5.73 13.08 -17.29
N ASN A 19 5.66 13.10 -18.62
CA ASN A 19 5.17 11.96 -19.40
C ASN A 19 6.26 10.88 -19.58
N ASP A 20 7.52 11.29 -19.58
CA ASP A 20 8.68 10.40 -19.66
C ASP A 20 9.83 10.94 -18.78
N PRO A 21 10.23 10.22 -17.72
CA PRO A 21 9.57 9.01 -17.19
C PRO A 21 8.17 9.33 -16.63
N ASN A 22 7.19 8.47 -16.95
CA ASN A 22 5.78 8.68 -16.63
C ASN A 22 5.54 8.90 -15.14
N GLY A 23 5.05 10.09 -14.81
CA GLY A 23 4.63 10.45 -13.47
C GLY A 23 5.72 11.05 -12.58
N LEU A 24 6.96 11.20 -13.01
CA LEU A 24 7.99 11.85 -12.22
C LEU A 24 7.64 13.33 -12.04
N LEU A 25 7.40 13.74 -10.80
CA LEU A 25 6.89 15.08 -10.45
C LEU A 25 7.98 15.98 -9.85
N ALA A 26 8.70 15.46 -8.85
CA ALA A 26 9.68 16.26 -8.13
C ALA A 26 10.82 15.41 -7.60
N ALA A 27 11.92 16.07 -7.21
CA ALA A 27 13.07 15.48 -6.52
C ALA A 27 13.40 16.29 -5.27
N GLY A 28 13.99 15.66 -4.24
CA GLY A 28 14.40 16.32 -2.99
C GLY A 28 13.34 16.22 -1.90
N GLY A 29 13.42 17.11 -0.91
CA GLY A 29 12.62 17.00 0.31
C GLY A 29 13.14 15.90 1.25
N ASP A 30 12.26 15.43 2.14
CA ASP A 30 12.55 14.39 3.12
C ASP A 30 11.41 13.39 3.21
N LEU A 31 11.56 12.36 4.06
CA LEU A 31 10.56 11.33 4.36
C LEU A 31 9.94 11.51 5.75
N SER A 32 9.77 12.75 6.22
CA SER A 32 9.05 13.00 7.46
C SER A 32 7.59 12.51 7.35
N PRO A 33 6.95 12.11 8.47
CA PRO A 33 5.55 11.71 8.45
C PRO A 33 4.64 12.76 7.83
N GLU A 34 4.88 14.04 8.12
CA GLU A 34 4.12 15.18 7.59
C GLU A 34 4.26 15.26 6.06
N ARG A 35 5.49 15.09 5.55
CA ARG A 35 5.77 15.13 4.11
C ARG A 35 5.13 13.95 3.37
N LEU A 36 5.23 12.75 3.94
CA LEU A 36 4.60 11.56 3.36
C LEU A 36 3.07 11.68 3.34
N LEU A 37 2.47 12.12 4.45
CA LEU A 37 1.02 12.31 4.52
C LEU A 37 0.54 13.40 3.56
N ASP A 38 1.30 14.48 3.40
CA ASP A 38 1.01 15.52 2.42
C ASP A 38 1.06 14.97 0.99
N ALA A 39 2.11 14.20 0.65
CA ALA A 39 2.24 13.54 -0.64
C ALA A 39 1.03 12.64 -0.95
N TYR A 40 0.69 11.72 -0.05
CA TYR A 40 -0.43 10.80 -0.24
C TYR A 40 -1.77 11.51 -0.38
N ARG A 41 -2.01 12.60 0.36
CA ARG A 41 -3.24 13.41 0.22
C ARG A 41 -3.39 14.05 -1.15
N HIS A 42 -2.28 14.21 -1.88
CA HIS A 42 -2.28 14.74 -3.25
C HIS A 42 -2.08 13.66 -4.34
N GLY A 43 -2.14 12.37 -3.96
CA GLY A 43 -1.96 11.27 -4.92
C GLY A 43 -0.51 11.11 -5.39
N ILE A 44 0.44 11.56 -4.58
CA ILE A 44 1.88 11.50 -4.82
C ILE A 44 2.48 10.43 -3.90
N PHE A 45 3.52 9.71 -4.37
CA PHE A 45 4.25 8.73 -3.57
C PHE A 45 5.75 8.80 -3.83
N PRO A 46 6.60 8.42 -2.86
CA PRO A 46 8.05 8.34 -3.04
C PRO A 46 8.43 7.02 -3.71
N TRP A 47 9.34 7.09 -4.69
CA TRP A 47 9.95 5.90 -5.27
C TRP A 47 11.32 6.25 -5.87
N TYR A 48 12.38 5.71 -5.27
CA TYR A 48 13.76 6.01 -5.65
C TYR A 48 14.69 4.87 -5.20
N ASN A 49 15.92 4.81 -5.76
CA ASN A 49 16.92 3.82 -5.39
C ASN A 49 17.91 4.39 -4.36
N GLU A 50 18.60 3.50 -3.66
CA GLU A 50 19.67 3.88 -2.74
C GLU A 50 20.68 4.78 -3.45
N GLY A 51 21.13 5.84 -2.75
CA GLY A 51 22.05 6.85 -3.28
C GLY A 51 21.42 7.93 -4.18
N GLN A 52 20.13 7.82 -4.51
CA GLN A 52 19.42 8.88 -5.22
C GLN A 52 18.75 9.85 -4.22
N PRO A 53 18.47 11.10 -4.62
CA PRO A 53 17.54 11.94 -3.89
C PRO A 53 16.16 11.29 -3.85
N VAL A 54 15.33 11.68 -2.88
CA VAL A 54 13.92 11.25 -2.88
C VAL A 54 13.26 11.72 -4.17
N LEU A 55 12.64 10.81 -4.90
CA LEU A 55 11.87 11.10 -6.10
C LEU A 55 10.38 10.88 -5.83
N TRP A 56 9.57 11.84 -6.26
CA TRP A 56 8.13 11.88 -6.03
C TRP A 56 7.36 11.69 -7.33
N TRP A 57 6.34 10.82 -7.30
CA TRP A 57 5.67 10.34 -8.49
C TRP A 57 4.16 10.45 -8.41
N SER A 58 3.55 10.77 -9.55
CA SER A 58 2.11 10.69 -9.79
C SER A 58 1.85 10.24 -11.24
N PRO A 59 1.89 8.93 -11.54
CA PRO A 59 1.72 8.40 -12.89
C PRO A 59 0.34 8.65 -13.50
N ASP A 60 0.30 8.71 -14.84
CA ASP A 60 -0.92 8.76 -15.62
C ASP A 60 -0.86 7.74 -16.78
N PRO A 61 -1.71 6.70 -16.81
CA PRO A 61 -2.81 6.43 -15.88
C PRO A 61 -2.33 5.84 -14.54
N ARG A 62 -3.18 5.92 -13.50
CA ARG A 62 -2.96 5.34 -12.18
C ARG A 62 -3.60 3.97 -12.05
N MET A 63 -2.88 2.99 -11.50
CA MET A 63 -3.43 1.68 -11.19
C MET A 63 -4.14 1.71 -9.84
N VAL A 64 -5.43 1.31 -9.82
CA VAL A 64 -6.25 1.27 -8.61
C VAL A 64 -7.02 -0.04 -8.53
N LEU A 65 -7.34 -0.46 -7.31
CA LEU A 65 -8.24 -1.58 -7.04
C LEU A 65 -9.46 -1.05 -6.26
N PHE A 66 -10.63 -1.14 -6.88
CA PHE A 66 -11.89 -0.92 -6.16
C PHE A 66 -12.18 -2.13 -5.29
N VAL A 67 -12.42 -1.91 -4.02
CA VAL A 67 -12.58 -2.98 -3.01
C VAL A 67 -13.69 -3.96 -3.40
N ASP A 68 -14.80 -3.44 -3.97
CA ASP A 68 -15.91 -4.27 -4.44
C ASP A 68 -15.65 -5.00 -5.76
N GLU A 69 -14.62 -4.58 -6.52
CA GLU A 69 -14.21 -5.22 -7.79
C GLU A 69 -13.11 -6.28 -7.59
N PHE A 70 -12.70 -6.54 -6.34
CA PHE A 70 -11.64 -7.50 -6.04
C PHE A 70 -12.00 -8.92 -6.47
N LYS A 71 -11.10 -9.55 -7.22
CA LYS A 71 -11.31 -10.88 -7.81
C LYS A 71 -10.55 -11.96 -7.04
N VAL A 72 -11.31 -12.86 -6.43
CA VAL A 72 -10.78 -14.05 -5.75
C VAL A 72 -10.86 -15.25 -6.70
N SER A 73 -9.70 -15.76 -7.14
CA SER A 73 -9.67 -16.98 -7.98
C SER A 73 -10.17 -18.20 -7.20
N ARG A 74 -10.59 -19.25 -7.92
CA ARG A 74 -11.03 -20.51 -7.30
C ARG A 74 -9.94 -21.13 -6.42
N SER A 75 -8.68 -21.08 -6.85
CA SER A 75 -7.54 -21.58 -6.04
C SER A 75 -7.33 -20.76 -4.78
N LEU A 76 -7.36 -19.43 -4.87
CA LEU A 76 -7.21 -18.56 -3.70
C LEU A 76 -8.36 -18.75 -2.70
N ARG A 77 -9.58 -18.89 -3.18
CA ARG A 77 -10.75 -19.20 -2.31
C ARG A 77 -10.52 -20.50 -1.52
N ARG A 78 -9.99 -21.54 -2.17
CA ARG A 78 -9.65 -22.79 -1.48
C ARG A 78 -8.55 -22.59 -0.42
N SER A 79 -7.50 -21.79 -0.75
CA SER A 79 -6.43 -21.48 0.22
C SER A 79 -6.96 -20.74 1.44
N VAL A 80 -7.87 -19.78 1.26
CA VAL A 80 -8.55 -19.08 2.36
C VAL A 80 -9.42 -20.04 3.17
N SER A 81 -10.26 -20.87 2.49
CA SER A 81 -11.20 -21.79 3.18
C SER A 81 -10.51 -22.91 3.95
N ARG A 82 -9.27 -23.31 3.58
CA ARG A 82 -8.51 -24.28 4.36
C ARG A 82 -8.07 -23.77 5.72
N GLY A 83 -7.92 -22.43 5.84
CA GLY A 83 -7.47 -21.84 7.09
C GLY A 83 -6.02 -22.16 7.44
N ASP A 84 -5.16 -22.42 6.43
CA ASP A 84 -3.77 -22.82 6.65
C ASP A 84 -2.90 -21.72 7.29
N PHE A 85 -3.37 -20.48 7.25
CA PHE A 85 -2.64 -19.31 7.75
C PHE A 85 -3.39 -18.64 8.90
N ASP A 86 -2.69 -18.40 10.02
CA ASP A 86 -3.14 -17.46 11.03
C ASP A 86 -2.92 -16.05 10.54
N ILE A 87 -3.93 -15.17 10.68
CA ILE A 87 -3.87 -13.80 10.20
C ILE A 87 -3.84 -12.83 11.38
N THR A 88 -2.87 -11.93 11.37
CA THR A 88 -2.79 -10.81 12.32
C THR A 88 -2.74 -9.48 11.57
N VAL A 89 -2.93 -8.39 12.31
CA VAL A 89 -2.87 -7.02 11.79
C VAL A 89 -2.05 -6.19 12.76
N ASP A 90 -1.16 -5.36 12.23
CA ASP A 90 -0.29 -4.44 12.98
C ASP A 90 0.56 -5.11 14.07
N SER A 91 0.67 -6.45 14.03
CA SER A 91 1.38 -7.23 15.06
C SER A 91 2.87 -7.34 14.80
N ALA A 92 3.30 -7.20 13.53
CA ALA A 92 4.67 -7.39 13.11
C ALA A 92 5.08 -6.48 11.94
N PHE A 93 4.64 -5.22 11.96
CA PHE A 93 4.89 -4.25 10.88
C PHE A 93 6.36 -4.19 10.45
N GLY A 94 7.30 -4.11 11.41
CA GLY A 94 8.73 -4.07 11.13
C GLY A 94 9.20 -5.29 10.34
N HIS A 95 8.77 -6.50 10.74
CA HIS A 95 9.11 -7.73 10.01
C HIS A 95 8.50 -7.80 8.62
N VAL A 96 7.28 -7.24 8.44
CA VAL A 96 6.61 -7.19 7.12
C VAL A 96 7.36 -6.27 6.17
N ILE A 97 7.69 -5.04 6.58
CA ILE A 97 8.39 -4.09 5.70
C ILE A 97 9.80 -4.56 5.38
N GLU A 98 10.54 -5.13 6.33
CA GLU A 98 11.85 -5.75 6.09
C GLU A 98 11.75 -6.93 5.11
N ALA A 99 10.75 -7.80 5.24
CA ALA A 99 10.51 -8.89 4.30
C ALA A 99 10.12 -8.37 2.90
N CYS A 100 9.42 -7.26 2.82
CA CYS A 100 9.12 -6.57 1.56
C CYS A 100 10.39 -5.95 0.94
N ALA A 101 11.33 -5.49 1.74
CA ALA A 101 12.61 -4.91 1.31
C ALA A 101 13.66 -5.98 0.94
N ALA A 102 13.48 -7.22 1.33
CA ALA A 102 14.43 -8.29 1.04
C ALA A 102 14.58 -8.52 -0.48
N PRO A 103 15.80 -8.82 -0.97
CA PRO A 103 16.03 -9.18 -2.36
C PRO A 103 15.14 -10.35 -2.81
N ARG A 104 14.62 -10.29 -4.03
CA ARG A 104 13.75 -11.32 -4.62
C ARG A 104 14.33 -11.78 -5.96
N ASP A 105 14.25 -13.08 -6.23
CA ASP A 105 14.56 -13.69 -7.54
C ASP A 105 15.93 -13.29 -8.12
N GLY A 106 16.98 -13.24 -7.27
CA GLY A 106 18.34 -12.92 -7.71
C GLY A 106 18.57 -11.44 -8.08
N ARG A 107 17.60 -10.55 -7.86
CA ARG A 107 17.77 -9.11 -8.03
C ARG A 107 18.42 -8.52 -6.78
N LEU A 108 19.52 -7.81 -6.98
CA LEU A 108 20.18 -7.03 -5.93
C LEU A 108 19.35 -5.80 -5.60
N GLY A 109 18.80 -5.77 -4.37
CA GLY A 109 18.10 -4.61 -3.83
C GLY A 109 16.62 -4.52 -4.22
N THR A 110 15.91 -3.71 -3.47
CA THR A 110 14.54 -3.26 -3.73
C THR A 110 14.52 -1.72 -3.64
N TRP A 111 13.44 -1.09 -4.09
CA TRP A 111 13.22 0.34 -3.93
C TRP A 111 12.96 0.74 -2.46
N ILE A 112 12.69 -0.22 -1.56
CA ILE A 112 12.48 0.03 -0.13
C ILE A 112 13.82 0.15 0.55
N THR A 113 14.35 1.37 0.62
CA THR A 113 15.63 1.70 1.26
C THR A 113 15.51 1.68 2.79
N ALA A 114 16.65 1.69 3.50
CA ALA A 114 16.65 1.80 4.96
C ALA A 114 15.93 3.07 5.46
N ALA A 115 16.07 4.18 4.74
CA ALA A 115 15.36 5.42 5.04
C ALA A 115 13.84 5.28 4.90
N MET A 116 13.37 4.51 3.90
CA MET A 116 11.95 4.21 3.76
C MET A 116 11.43 3.30 4.86
N ILE A 117 12.17 2.27 5.25
CA ILE A 117 11.80 1.40 6.38
C ILE A 117 11.58 2.24 7.65
N ASP A 118 12.52 3.13 7.97
CA ASP A 118 12.39 4.03 9.14
C ASP A 118 11.18 4.96 9.01
N ALA A 119 10.99 5.58 7.84
CA ALA A 119 9.91 6.52 7.59
C ALA A 119 8.51 5.86 7.74
N TYR A 120 8.31 4.68 7.12
CA TYR A 120 7.03 3.95 7.23
C TYR A 120 6.83 3.35 8.62
N THR A 121 7.89 2.96 9.32
CA THR A 121 7.81 2.55 10.73
C THR A 121 7.36 3.72 11.63
N ARG A 122 7.80 4.94 11.35
CA ARG A 122 7.28 6.15 12.02
C ARG A 122 5.80 6.36 11.71
N LEU A 123 5.38 6.27 10.44
CA LEU A 123 3.96 6.35 10.06
C LEU A 123 3.11 5.29 10.78
N HIS A 124 3.63 4.07 10.94
CA HIS A 124 2.96 3.01 11.68
C HIS A 124 2.77 3.39 13.16
N ARG A 125 3.81 3.89 13.82
CA ARG A 125 3.71 4.39 15.21
C ARG A 125 2.72 5.53 15.38
N HIS A 126 2.52 6.34 14.34
CA HIS A 126 1.51 7.41 14.29
C HIS A 126 0.11 6.90 13.87
N GLY A 127 -0.04 5.60 13.61
CA GLY A 127 -1.32 4.98 13.27
C GLY A 127 -1.81 5.23 11.85
N TYR A 128 -0.92 5.53 10.91
CA TYR A 128 -1.23 5.73 9.50
C TYR A 128 -0.76 4.60 8.60
N ALA A 129 0.30 3.89 8.96
CA ALA A 129 0.74 2.73 8.19
C ALA A 129 0.35 1.44 8.90
N HIS A 130 -0.13 0.46 8.13
CA HIS A 130 -0.71 -0.77 8.64
C HIS A 130 -0.16 -1.97 7.88
N SER A 131 -0.08 -3.11 8.57
CA SER A 131 0.32 -4.38 7.98
C SER A 131 -0.72 -5.46 8.22
N VAL A 132 -0.79 -6.41 7.30
CA VAL A 132 -1.53 -7.67 7.47
C VAL A 132 -0.56 -8.80 7.28
N GLU A 133 -0.45 -9.66 8.28
CA GLU A 133 0.48 -10.78 8.35
C GLU A 133 -0.25 -12.11 8.14
N ALA A 134 0.37 -13.00 7.36
CA ALA A 134 -0.04 -14.40 7.24
C ALA A 134 1.05 -15.29 7.83
N TRP A 135 0.71 -16.04 8.88
CA TRP A 135 1.59 -16.91 9.61
C TRP A 135 1.29 -18.38 9.30
N PHE A 136 2.32 -19.20 9.23
CA PHE A 136 2.22 -20.65 9.10
C PHE A 136 3.21 -21.31 10.07
N ASP A 137 2.74 -22.19 10.92
CA ASP A 137 3.52 -22.83 12.01
C ASP A 137 4.31 -21.80 12.85
N GLY A 138 3.66 -20.69 13.23
CA GLY A 138 4.25 -19.61 14.02
C GLY A 138 5.32 -18.79 13.29
N LYS A 139 5.52 -19.01 11.98
CA LYS A 139 6.49 -18.27 11.15
C LYS A 139 5.78 -17.35 10.17
N LEU A 140 6.30 -16.14 10.00
CA LEU A 140 5.77 -15.19 9.04
C LEU A 140 5.95 -15.69 7.60
N ALA A 141 4.86 -16.17 6.99
CA ALA A 141 4.82 -16.82 5.69
C ALA A 141 4.56 -15.84 4.54
N GLY A 142 3.92 -14.71 4.81
CA GLY A 142 3.64 -13.65 3.87
C GLY A 142 2.97 -12.47 4.54
N GLY A 143 2.75 -11.42 3.80
CA GLY A 143 2.10 -10.22 4.31
C GLY A 143 2.14 -9.08 3.31
N LEU A 144 1.56 -7.98 3.72
CA LEU A 144 1.55 -6.72 2.98
C LEU A 144 1.54 -5.56 3.96
N TYR A 145 1.91 -4.38 3.48
CA TYR A 145 1.71 -3.14 4.22
C TYR A 145 1.24 -2.01 3.30
N GLY A 146 0.67 -1.00 3.91
CA GLY A 146 0.22 0.20 3.22
C GLY A 146 -0.10 1.33 4.18
N VAL A 147 -0.56 2.46 3.62
CA VAL A 147 -0.90 3.67 4.35
C VAL A 147 -2.40 3.91 4.26
N ALA A 148 -3.03 4.29 5.36
CA ALA A 148 -4.45 4.64 5.43
C ALA A 148 -4.63 6.11 5.80
N ILE A 149 -5.36 6.86 4.98
CA ILE A 149 -5.70 8.27 5.24
C ILE A 149 -7.17 8.48 4.90
N GLY A 150 -7.98 8.86 5.89
CA GLY A 150 -9.42 8.94 5.69
C GLY A 150 -9.96 7.59 5.21
N ARG A 151 -10.70 7.59 4.11
CA ARG A 151 -11.27 6.38 3.49
C ARG A 151 -10.42 5.86 2.31
N MET A 152 -9.15 6.23 2.23
CA MET A 152 -8.22 5.82 1.19
C MET A 152 -7.15 4.89 1.75
N PHE A 153 -6.86 3.79 1.06
CA PHE A 153 -5.75 2.91 1.36
C PHE A 153 -4.72 2.94 0.23
N TYR A 154 -3.46 3.10 0.55
CA TYR A 154 -2.33 3.08 -0.38
C TYR A 154 -1.54 1.79 -0.14
N GLY A 155 -1.65 0.84 -1.08
CA GLY A 155 -0.95 -0.44 -0.99
C GLY A 155 0.52 -0.27 -1.42
N GLU A 156 1.46 -0.43 -0.49
CA GLU A 156 2.87 -0.17 -0.75
C GLU A 156 3.60 -1.40 -1.29
N SER A 157 3.58 -2.49 -0.56
CA SER A 157 4.25 -3.71 -0.97
C SER A 157 3.67 -4.94 -0.31
N MET A 158 3.95 -6.09 -0.91
CA MET A 158 3.59 -7.40 -0.36
C MET A 158 4.67 -8.42 -0.66
N PHE A 159 4.81 -9.44 0.20
CA PHE A 159 5.74 -10.53 0.02
C PHE A 159 5.08 -11.87 0.34
N ALA A 160 5.61 -12.97 -0.21
CA ALA A 160 5.19 -14.32 0.12
C ALA A 160 6.41 -15.24 0.15
N ARG A 161 6.57 -15.99 1.24
CA ARG A 161 7.52 -17.09 1.40
C ARG A 161 6.86 -18.43 1.11
N LEU A 162 5.56 -18.53 1.33
CA LEU A 162 4.72 -19.66 0.95
C LEU A 162 3.69 -19.26 -0.10
N THR A 163 3.32 -20.21 -0.93
CA THR A 163 2.31 -20.01 -1.99
C THR A 163 1.02 -19.43 -1.40
N ASP A 164 0.49 -18.40 -2.04
CA ASP A 164 -0.74 -17.68 -1.70
C ASP A 164 -0.71 -16.87 -0.39
N ALA A 165 0.30 -16.96 0.49
CA ALA A 165 0.32 -16.28 1.79
C ALA A 165 0.01 -14.77 1.69
N SER A 166 0.68 -14.03 0.77
CA SER A 166 0.39 -12.60 0.58
C SER A 166 -1.00 -12.31 0.01
N LYS A 167 -1.53 -13.22 -0.84
CA LYS A 167 -2.88 -13.07 -1.39
C LYS A 167 -3.96 -13.35 -0.33
N VAL A 168 -3.70 -14.31 0.58
CA VAL A 168 -4.57 -14.56 1.74
C VAL A 168 -4.60 -13.32 2.64
N ALA A 169 -3.43 -12.73 2.95
CA ALA A 169 -3.35 -11.46 3.66
C ALA A 169 -4.15 -10.34 2.95
N LEU A 170 -4.06 -10.25 1.61
CA LEU A 170 -4.83 -9.27 0.84
C LEU A 170 -6.35 -9.51 0.90
N VAL A 171 -6.81 -10.78 0.89
CA VAL A 171 -8.24 -11.08 1.07
C VAL A 171 -8.73 -10.52 2.40
N HIS A 172 -8.00 -10.74 3.48
CA HIS A 172 -8.36 -10.21 4.80
C HIS A 172 -8.29 -8.69 4.85
N LEU A 173 -7.29 -8.05 4.22
CA LEU A 173 -7.28 -6.59 4.07
C LEU A 173 -8.55 -6.10 3.38
N ILE A 174 -8.95 -6.70 2.27
CA ILE A 174 -10.16 -6.31 1.52
C ILE A 174 -11.40 -6.35 2.41
N GLU A 175 -11.60 -7.42 3.20
CA GLU A 175 -12.74 -7.52 4.12
C GLU A 175 -12.67 -6.43 5.22
N MET A 176 -11.49 -6.12 5.74
CA MET A 176 -11.31 -5.03 6.70
C MET A 176 -11.62 -3.66 6.08
N LEU A 177 -11.20 -3.43 4.83
CA LEU A 177 -11.47 -2.18 4.13
C LEU A 177 -12.97 -2.00 3.86
N LYS A 178 -13.71 -3.08 3.53
CA LYS A 178 -15.18 -3.05 3.43
C LYS A 178 -15.83 -2.64 4.77
N GLN A 179 -15.43 -3.27 5.86
CA GLN A 179 -15.96 -2.96 7.19
C GLN A 179 -15.67 -1.51 7.62
N ARG A 180 -14.59 -0.93 7.12
CA ARG A 180 -14.17 0.46 7.37
C ARG A 180 -14.69 1.45 6.33
N ASP A 181 -15.52 1.01 5.38
CA ASP A 181 -16.05 1.85 4.29
C ASP A 181 -14.92 2.56 3.50
N MET A 182 -13.83 1.84 3.25
CA MET A 182 -12.70 2.28 2.46
C MET A 182 -12.77 1.66 1.05
N PRO A 183 -13.31 2.35 0.04
CA PRO A 183 -13.71 1.73 -1.22
C PRO A 183 -12.57 1.55 -2.22
N LEU A 184 -11.39 2.13 -1.97
CA LEU A 184 -10.34 2.27 -2.98
C LEU A 184 -8.96 1.97 -2.41
N ILE A 185 -8.21 1.12 -3.13
CA ILE A 185 -6.78 0.90 -2.92
C ILE A 185 -6.01 1.54 -4.07
N ASP A 186 -5.09 2.43 -3.76
CA ASP A 186 -4.07 2.89 -4.69
C ASP A 186 -3.00 1.81 -4.84
N CYS A 187 -2.80 1.33 -6.06
CA CYS A 187 -1.77 0.34 -6.40
C CYS A 187 -0.59 0.98 -7.16
N GLN A 188 -0.56 2.29 -7.30
CA GLN A 188 0.44 3.12 -7.97
C GLN A 188 0.68 2.72 -9.43
N GLN A 189 1.41 1.62 -9.65
CA GLN A 189 1.87 1.20 -10.96
C GLN A 189 1.17 -0.06 -11.47
N GLN A 190 1.04 -0.15 -12.79
CA GLN A 190 0.45 -1.31 -13.44
C GLN A 190 1.35 -2.55 -13.34
N THR A 191 0.76 -3.65 -12.85
CA THR A 191 1.38 -4.96 -12.92
C THR A 191 0.37 -6.02 -13.39
N PRO A 192 0.81 -7.07 -14.12
CA PRO A 192 -0.07 -8.18 -14.50
C PRO A 192 -0.67 -8.91 -13.28
N HIS A 193 0.03 -8.90 -12.15
CA HIS A 193 -0.44 -9.50 -10.91
C HIS A 193 -1.69 -8.77 -10.37
N LEU A 194 -1.60 -7.46 -10.22
CA LEU A 194 -2.70 -6.62 -9.75
C LEU A 194 -3.91 -6.64 -10.70
N ALA A 195 -3.67 -6.63 -12.01
CA ALA A 195 -4.74 -6.74 -13.01
C ALA A 195 -5.54 -8.04 -12.86
N ARG A 196 -4.88 -9.17 -12.56
CA ARG A 196 -5.57 -10.45 -12.28
C ARG A 196 -6.42 -10.42 -11.00
N LEU A 197 -6.08 -9.55 -10.06
CA LEU A 197 -6.84 -9.34 -8.82
C LEU A 197 -8.01 -8.35 -8.98
N GLY A 198 -8.18 -7.78 -10.17
CA GLY A 198 -9.28 -6.86 -10.49
C GLY A 198 -8.86 -5.38 -10.54
N ALA A 199 -7.59 -5.07 -10.25
CA ALA A 199 -7.13 -3.70 -10.37
C ALA A 199 -7.13 -3.23 -11.84
N ARG A 200 -7.40 -1.95 -12.05
CA ARG A 200 -7.50 -1.34 -13.38
C ARG A 200 -6.90 0.06 -13.42
N LEU A 201 -6.59 0.50 -14.61
CA LEU A 201 -6.07 1.85 -14.84
C LEU A 201 -7.21 2.86 -14.87
N VAL A 202 -6.98 3.99 -14.23
CA VAL A 202 -7.84 5.17 -14.31
C VAL A 202 -6.98 6.40 -14.67
N PRO A 203 -7.52 7.40 -15.40
CA PRO A 203 -6.81 8.65 -15.61
C PRO A 203 -6.40 9.29 -14.27
N ARG A 204 -5.19 9.87 -14.19
CA ARG A 204 -4.69 10.54 -12.98
C ARG A 204 -5.68 11.56 -12.43
N ARG A 205 -6.34 12.35 -13.29
CA ARG A 205 -7.35 13.31 -12.87
C ARG A 205 -8.51 12.65 -12.10
N VAL A 206 -9.03 11.53 -12.61
CA VAL A 206 -10.11 10.78 -11.95
C VAL A 206 -9.65 10.22 -10.60
N PHE A 207 -8.41 9.73 -10.53
CA PHE A 207 -7.81 9.27 -9.29
C PHE A 207 -7.66 10.42 -8.28
N ALA A 208 -7.13 11.57 -8.69
CA ALA A 208 -6.95 12.73 -7.81
C ALA A 208 -8.28 13.26 -7.24
N GLU A 209 -9.35 13.31 -8.06
CA GLU A 209 -10.70 13.65 -7.60
C GLU A 209 -11.22 12.66 -6.54
N ALA A 210 -10.94 11.36 -6.72
CA ALA A 210 -11.31 10.34 -5.74
C ALA A 210 -10.51 10.50 -4.43
N VAL A 211 -9.18 10.70 -4.52
CA VAL A 211 -8.31 10.97 -3.36
C VAL A 211 -8.80 12.17 -2.58
N ALA A 212 -9.00 13.33 -3.22
CA ALA A 212 -9.44 14.56 -2.56
C ALA A 212 -10.75 14.38 -1.77
N ARG A 213 -11.67 13.54 -2.26
CA ARG A 213 -12.92 13.21 -1.57
C ARG A 213 -12.71 12.24 -0.40
N LEU A 214 -11.89 11.18 -0.59
CA LEU A 214 -11.76 10.09 0.36
C LEU A 214 -10.84 10.43 1.54
N VAL A 215 -9.74 11.15 1.33
CA VAL A 215 -8.77 11.49 2.39
C VAL A 215 -9.33 12.48 3.41
N ASN A 216 -10.32 13.29 3.03
CA ASN A 216 -10.99 14.25 3.92
C ASN A 216 -12.16 13.64 4.71
N SER A 217 -12.51 12.38 4.46
CA SER A 217 -13.53 11.68 5.24
C SER A 217 -12.94 11.24 6.58
N PRO A 218 -13.60 11.52 7.70
CA PRO A 218 -13.07 11.16 9.02
C PRO A 218 -12.98 9.63 9.17
N GLN A 219 -11.82 9.14 9.58
CA GLN A 219 -11.60 7.77 10.01
C GLN A 219 -10.73 7.79 11.27
N PRO A 220 -10.93 6.87 12.20
CA PRO A 220 -10.05 6.76 13.36
C PRO A 220 -8.61 6.48 12.92
N VAL A 221 -7.69 7.32 13.40
CA VAL A 221 -6.25 7.09 13.29
C VAL A 221 -5.81 6.23 14.48
N GLY A 222 -4.99 5.24 14.27
CA GLY A 222 -4.49 4.35 15.32
C GLY A 222 -4.35 2.91 14.85
N ALA A 223 -3.81 2.04 15.70
CA ALA A 223 -3.59 0.64 15.37
C ALA A 223 -4.89 -0.05 14.93
N TRP A 224 -4.76 -0.88 13.91
CA TRP A 224 -5.84 -1.74 13.46
C TRP A 224 -5.86 -3.06 14.23
N SER A 225 -7.03 -3.63 14.37
CA SER A 225 -7.22 -4.98 14.90
C SER A 225 -8.20 -5.73 14.02
N ILE A 226 -8.03 -7.05 13.92
CA ILE A 226 -9.04 -7.92 13.34
C ILE A 226 -10.16 -8.01 14.37
N ALA A 227 -11.38 -7.56 14.04
CA ALA A 227 -12.55 -7.97 14.79
C ALA A 227 -12.61 -9.50 14.71
N ALA A 228 -12.80 -10.18 15.85
CA ALA A 228 -13.01 -11.63 15.84
C ALA A 228 -14.08 -11.94 14.79
N PRO A 229 -13.85 -12.90 13.88
CA PRO A 229 -14.87 -13.25 12.90
C PRO A 229 -16.16 -13.57 13.66
N PRO A 230 -17.32 -13.10 13.18
CA PRO A 230 -18.57 -13.54 13.77
C PRO A 230 -18.54 -15.07 13.76
N VAL A 231 -18.76 -15.69 14.93
CA VAL A 231 -18.92 -17.14 15.03
C VAL A 231 -20.05 -17.49 14.09
N ALA A 232 -19.73 -18.06 12.92
CA ALA A 232 -20.74 -18.54 12.02
C ALA A 232 -21.49 -19.62 12.79
N GLU A 233 -22.73 -19.34 13.16
CA GLU A 233 -23.65 -20.39 13.58
C GLU A 233 -23.72 -21.36 12.42
N VAL A 234 -23.13 -22.53 12.63
CA VAL A 234 -23.21 -23.64 11.67
C VAL A 234 -24.65 -24.12 11.70
N PRO A 235 -25.37 -24.07 10.58
CA PRO A 235 -26.73 -24.64 10.49
C PRO A 235 -26.69 -26.19 10.58
#